data_84eb096c2f4dbb53a81de0e6c3714d6f
#
_entry.id   84eb096c2f4dbb53a81de0e6c3714d6f
#
_cell.length_a   1.000
_cell.length_b   1.000
_cell.length_c   1.000
_cell.angle_alpha   90.00
_cell.angle_beta   90.00
_cell.angle_gamma   90.00
#
_symmetry.space_group_name_H-M   'P 1'
#
loop_
_entity.id
_entity.type
_entity.pdbx_description
1 polymer ?
#
loop_
_entity_poly.entity_id
_entity_poly.type
_entity_poly.pdbx_seq_one_letter_code
_entity_poly.pdbx_strand_id
1 'polypeptide(L)'
;MSPALATLRRLLYRPWLLATLAATASATLLLLASLGVAMHQVQQRESAQMNAKGERFLERLEQIFGQLRESVDALQAQPLRGCSSAMQAALQQVTFDNRFVFEATYLDGTQSCSNRLGSSNFDPLRAPDIQGPTYSYWLNTTTEPDDNRAALVLGRGHFRVSTSRGHLTDVVDLPPGGSLLVVLDHGARAVPVLGPEQPWPPGDQWPPPPRVDLMELPDRLVYRMPTKSPDYQLVLITPRESLSLKMNGVLWLLFPGSLLLAWCIGWLVLQLVRQSRSMSSELQGALRRGEMQVLYQPIFELASRRCVGAEALVRWRRPDGTLTSPDLFIPLAENTGQIRQITDFVLQRVLEQLGQLLRANRQLYISVNLAACDVMVPRIGRVAARLLALHHVSASQIAFEVTERGLIDVVVARDNLQALRAVGHQVLIDDFGTGYCSLAYLQTLPVDCLKIDKAFIDALGHDAASSGVAPHIIRMAHALQLRVIAEGIEYEDQALLLNSEGVNYGQGWLFAHPLSARQFVELVTRGRRLGPRRIDDEA
;
A
#
# COMPACT_ATOMS: atom_id res chain seq x y z
N MET A 1 28.75 -19.06 1.10
CA MET A 1 28.30 -17.66 0.96
C MET A 1 29.21 -16.95 -0.03
N SER A 2 28.67 -16.40 -1.12
CA SER A 2 29.49 -15.72 -2.13
C SER A 2 30.11 -14.43 -1.56
N PRO A 3 31.33 -14.05 -1.97
CA PRO A 3 32.01 -12.83 -1.49
C PRO A 3 31.20 -11.54 -1.74
N ALA A 4 30.30 -11.56 -2.73
CA ALA A 4 29.38 -10.46 -3.01
C ALA A 4 28.35 -10.21 -1.89
N LEU A 5 27.81 -11.27 -1.26
CA LEU A 5 26.88 -11.17 -0.13
C LEU A 5 27.56 -10.63 1.14
N ALA A 6 28.82 -10.95 1.35
CA ALA A 6 29.58 -10.42 2.49
C ALA A 6 29.91 -8.92 2.32
N THR A 7 30.16 -8.47 1.08
CA THR A 7 30.43 -7.07 0.76
C THR A 7 29.14 -6.24 0.83
N LEU A 8 28.03 -6.77 0.33
CA LEU A 8 26.69 -6.14 0.45
C LEU A 8 26.28 -5.98 1.92
N ARG A 9 26.55 -7.00 2.74
CA ARG A 9 26.29 -6.96 4.19
C ARG A 9 27.13 -5.90 4.91
N ARG A 10 28.40 -5.70 4.52
CA ARG A 10 29.26 -4.65 5.07
C ARG A 10 28.85 -3.23 4.63
N LEU A 11 28.33 -3.06 3.40
CA LEU A 11 27.78 -1.80 2.90
C LEU A 11 26.47 -1.42 3.60
N LEU A 12 25.59 -2.39 3.85
CA LEU A 12 24.33 -2.21 4.58
C LEU A 12 24.53 -1.80 6.06
N TYR A 13 25.73 -2.06 6.62
CA TYR A 13 26.06 -1.65 7.99
C TYR A 13 26.40 -0.16 8.15
N ARG A 14 26.40 0.66 7.09
CA ARG A 14 26.61 2.10 7.21
C ARG A 14 25.27 2.83 7.31
N PRO A 15 24.93 3.49 8.45
CA PRO A 15 23.60 4.07 8.68
C PRO A 15 23.23 5.15 7.67
N TRP A 16 24.20 5.91 7.20
CA TRP A 16 23.98 6.93 6.18
C TRP A 16 23.66 6.32 4.80
N LEU A 17 24.20 5.15 4.44
CA LEU A 17 23.87 4.46 3.20
C LEU A 17 22.42 3.93 3.20
N LEU A 18 21.95 3.38 4.31
CA LEU A 18 20.55 2.97 4.44
C LEU A 18 19.61 4.16 4.37
N ALA A 19 19.96 5.26 5.05
CA ALA A 19 19.18 6.48 5.00
C ALA A 19 19.12 7.09 3.60
N THR A 20 20.24 7.14 2.88
CA THR A 20 20.28 7.65 1.49
C THR A 20 19.53 6.74 0.53
N LEU A 21 19.64 5.41 0.64
CA LEU A 21 18.88 4.47 -0.17
C LEU A 21 17.37 4.59 0.08
N ALA A 22 16.96 4.68 1.34
CA ALA A 22 15.56 4.87 1.68
C ALA A 22 15.03 6.22 1.16
N ALA A 23 15.78 7.30 1.32
CA ALA A 23 15.41 8.62 0.82
C ALA A 23 15.32 8.66 -0.72
N THR A 24 16.31 8.08 -1.44
CA THR A 24 16.30 8.05 -2.91
C THR A 24 15.17 7.16 -3.45
N ALA A 25 14.95 5.98 -2.87
CA ALA A 25 13.84 5.11 -3.27
C ALA A 25 12.48 5.78 -3.04
N SER A 26 12.28 6.41 -1.89
CA SER A 26 11.06 7.16 -1.57
C SER A 26 10.87 8.36 -2.50
N ALA A 27 11.93 9.13 -2.78
CA ALA A 27 11.87 10.26 -3.70
C ALA A 27 11.47 9.81 -5.11
N THR A 28 12.08 8.74 -5.62
CA THR A 28 11.77 8.19 -6.95
C THR A 28 10.31 7.74 -7.02
N LEU A 29 9.83 7.00 -6.04
CA LEU A 29 8.45 6.50 -6.00
C LEU A 29 7.44 7.65 -5.92
N LEU A 30 7.69 8.64 -5.07
CA LEU A 30 6.83 9.82 -4.92
C LEU A 30 6.81 10.69 -6.17
N LEU A 31 7.96 10.85 -6.86
CA LEU A 31 8.03 11.58 -8.12
C LEU A 31 7.25 10.87 -9.23
N LEU A 32 7.37 9.53 -9.35
CA LEU A 32 6.60 8.75 -10.30
C LEU A 32 5.09 8.83 -10.01
N ALA A 33 4.69 8.72 -8.76
CA ALA A 33 3.31 8.87 -8.35
C ALA A 33 2.77 10.28 -8.62
N SER A 34 3.56 11.33 -8.32
CA SER A 34 3.21 12.72 -8.60
C SER A 34 3.03 12.98 -10.10
N LEU A 35 3.90 12.41 -10.93
CA LEU A 35 3.81 12.49 -12.39
C LEU A 35 2.53 11.81 -12.90
N GLY A 36 2.22 10.62 -12.38
CA GLY A 36 0.98 9.89 -12.73
C GLY A 36 -0.28 10.68 -12.36
N VAL A 37 -0.32 11.25 -11.16
CA VAL A 37 -1.45 12.10 -10.71
C VAL A 37 -1.56 13.36 -11.58
N ALA A 38 -0.44 14.03 -11.87
CA ALA A 38 -0.42 15.21 -12.72
C ALA A 38 -0.95 14.90 -14.13
N MET A 39 -0.49 13.82 -14.75
CA MET A 39 -0.97 13.37 -16.06
C MET A 39 -2.48 13.10 -16.04
N HIS A 40 -2.95 12.35 -15.05
CA HIS A 40 -4.37 12.01 -14.92
C HIS A 40 -5.26 13.24 -14.72
N GLN A 41 -4.86 14.17 -13.86
CA GLN A 41 -5.63 15.40 -13.62
C GLN A 41 -5.67 16.33 -14.83
N VAL A 42 -4.53 16.49 -15.54
CA VAL A 42 -4.49 17.32 -16.75
C VAL A 42 -5.37 16.70 -17.82
N GLN A 43 -5.28 15.39 -18.05
CA GLN A 43 -6.11 14.68 -19.04
C GLN A 43 -7.60 14.80 -18.74
N GLN A 44 -8.02 14.62 -17.48
CA GLN A 44 -9.43 14.79 -17.09
C GLN A 44 -9.95 16.22 -17.29
N ARG A 45 -9.15 17.23 -16.91
CA ARG A 45 -9.54 18.63 -17.09
C ARG A 45 -9.65 19.02 -18.56
N GLU A 46 -8.68 18.59 -19.39
CA GLU A 46 -8.71 18.88 -20.84
C GLU A 46 -9.93 18.21 -21.49
N SER A 47 -10.20 16.95 -21.20
CA SER A 47 -11.37 16.27 -21.76
C SER A 47 -12.69 16.93 -21.37
N ALA A 48 -12.82 17.34 -20.11
CA ALA A 48 -14.01 18.03 -19.64
C ALA A 48 -14.20 19.42 -20.28
N GLN A 49 -13.10 20.19 -20.46
CA GLN A 49 -13.15 21.49 -21.12
C GLN A 49 -13.49 21.36 -22.61
N MET A 50 -12.93 20.36 -23.28
CA MET A 50 -13.21 20.10 -24.70
C MET A 50 -14.65 19.64 -24.92
N ASN A 51 -15.17 18.78 -24.04
CA ASN A 51 -16.58 18.40 -24.05
C ASN A 51 -17.50 19.61 -23.96
N ALA A 52 -17.27 20.45 -22.94
CA ALA A 52 -18.10 21.64 -22.73
C ALA A 52 -18.01 22.65 -23.88
N LYS A 53 -16.84 22.74 -24.55
CA LYS A 53 -16.68 23.57 -25.77
C LYS A 53 -17.42 22.94 -26.94
N GLY A 54 -17.31 21.62 -27.11
CA GLY A 54 -18.00 20.87 -28.17
C GLY A 54 -19.53 20.95 -28.05
N GLU A 55 -20.07 20.74 -26.85
CA GLU A 55 -21.52 20.85 -26.61
C GLU A 55 -22.05 22.22 -26.96
N ARG A 56 -21.39 23.29 -26.51
CA ARG A 56 -21.80 24.68 -26.86
C ARG A 56 -21.73 24.93 -28.34
N PHE A 57 -20.74 24.39 -29.03
CA PHE A 57 -20.62 24.53 -30.46
C PHE A 57 -21.73 23.77 -31.20
N LEU A 58 -22.05 22.56 -30.77
CA LEU A 58 -23.13 21.75 -31.34
C LEU A 58 -24.49 22.44 -31.16
N GLU A 59 -24.80 22.95 -29.96
CA GLU A 59 -26.03 23.70 -29.70
C GLU A 59 -26.14 24.92 -30.64
N ARG A 60 -25.03 25.64 -30.81
CA ARG A 60 -25.03 26.80 -31.71
C ARG A 60 -25.17 26.40 -33.18
N LEU A 61 -24.52 25.34 -33.63
CA LEU A 61 -24.70 24.80 -34.97
C LEU A 61 -26.15 24.37 -35.20
N GLU A 62 -26.75 23.65 -34.25
CA GLU A 62 -28.16 23.25 -34.35
C GLU A 62 -29.10 24.47 -34.46
N GLN A 63 -28.83 25.56 -33.73
CA GLN A 63 -29.60 26.82 -33.88
C GLN A 63 -29.42 27.43 -35.28
N ILE A 64 -28.15 27.49 -35.77
CA ILE A 64 -27.86 28.03 -37.09
C ILE A 64 -28.53 27.18 -38.19
N PHE A 65 -28.34 25.82 -38.13
CA PHE A 65 -28.99 24.93 -39.10
C PHE A 65 -30.49 24.95 -39.03
N GLY A 66 -31.10 25.13 -37.86
CA GLY A 66 -32.53 25.30 -37.66
C GLY A 66 -33.03 26.51 -38.40
N GLN A 67 -32.42 27.67 -38.19
CA GLN A 67 -32.82 28.92 -38.86
C GLN A 67 -32.57 28.86 -40.39
N LEU A 68 -31.47 28.25 -40.83
CA LEU A 68 -31.23 28.06 -42.28
C LEU A 68 -32.32 27.20 -42.91
N ARG A 69 -32.71 26.08 -42.27
CA ARG A 69 -33.78 25.19 -42.75
C ARG A 69 -35.13 25.92 -42.81
N GLU A 70 -35.50 26.58 -41.69
CA GLU A 70 -36.74 27.37 -41.66
C GLU A 70 -36.78 28.44 -42.77
N SER A 71 -35.64 29.08 -43.01
CA SER A 71 -35.51 30.11 -44.03
C SER A 71 -35.66 29.54 -45.45
N VAL A 72 -35.00 28.40 -45.75
CA VAL A 72 -35.16 27.75 -47.06
C VAL A 72 -36.57 27.23 -47.27
N ASP A 73 -37.18 26.65 -46.24
CA ASP A 73 -38.54 26.12 -46.31
C ASP A 73 -39.58 27.23 -46.50
N ALA A 74 -39.39 28.37 -45.80
CA ALA A 74 -40.23 29.54 -45.98
C ALA A 74 -40.13 30.10 -47.42
N LEU A 75 -38.92 30.12 -48.01
CA LEU A 75 -38.74 30.52 -49.39
C LEU A 75 -39.36 29.51 -50.36
N GLN A 76 -39.18 28.22 -50.13
CA GLN A 76 -39.73 27.15 -50.95
C GLN A 76 -41.26 27.09 -50.95
N ALA A 77 -41.89 27.53 -49.85
CA ALA A 77 -43.35 27.58 -49.72
C ALA A 77 -43.99 28.73 -50.53
N GLN A 78 -43.22 29.73 -50.94
CA GLN A 78 -43.73 30.84 -51.73
C GLN A 78 -43.91 30.45 -53.20
N PRO A 79 -45.00 30.87 -53.88
CA PRO A 79 -45.27 30.55 -55.27
C PRO A 79 -44.49 31.43 -56.26
N LEU A 80 -43.32 31.93 -55.85
CA LEU A 80 -42.46 32.82 -56.62
C LEU A 80 -41.53 32.03 -57.52
N ARG A 81 -41.39 32.46 -58.78
CA ARG A 81 -40.45 31.89 -59.78
C ARG A 81 -39.70 32.99 -60.49
N GLY A 82 -38.45 32.70 -60.85
CA GLY A 82 -37.58 33.64 -61.56
C GLY A 82 -37.12 34.82 -60.69
N CYS A 83 -36.23 35.65 -61.20
CA CYS A 83 -35.61 36.77 -60.50
C CYS A 83 -36.48 38.07 -60.61
N SER A 84 -37.69 38.04 -60.08
CA SER A 84 -38.59 39.22 -60.02
C SER A 84 -38.27 40.10 -58.80
N SER A 85 -38.82 41.37 -58.83
CA SER A 85 -38.71 42.24 -57.68
C SER A 85 -39.38 41.67 -56.41
N ALA A 86 -40.42 40.87 -56.58
CA ALA A 86 -41.08 40.15 -55.50
C ALA A 86 -40.15 39.06 -54.94
N MET A 87 -39.39 38.34 -55.77
CA MET A 87 -38.38 37.38 -55.34
C MET A 87 -37.25 38.06 -54.55
N GLN A 88 -36.73 39.19 -55.07
CA GLN A 88 -35.71 39.95 -54.35
C GLN A 88 -36.18 40.43 -52.96
N ALA A 89 -37.40 40.93 -52.89
CA ALA A 89 -37.98 41.32 -51.62
C ALA A 89 -38.11 40.15 -50.63
N ALA A 90 -38.53 38.96 -51.13
CA ALA A 90 -38.63 37.77 -50.29
C ALA A 90 -37.25 37.30 -49.80
N LEU A 91 -36.20 37.32 -50.62
CA LEU A 91 -34.83 36.98 -50.23
C LEU A 91 -34.27 37.98 -49.20
N GLN A 92 -34.57 39.31 -49.38
CA GLN A 92 -34.16 40.32 -48.39
C GLN A 92 -34.90 40.16 -47.09
N GLN A 93 -36.20 39.88 -47.13
CA GLN A 93 -37.01 39.67 -45.91
C GLN A 93 -36.48 38.50 -45.08
N VAL A 94 -36.20 37.36 -45.69
CA VAL A 94 -35.67 36.19 -44.98
C VAL A 94 -34.33 36.47 -44.30
N THR A 95 -33.44 37.23 -44.96
CA THR A 95 -32.16 37.61 -44.33
C THR A 95 -32.29 38.65 -43.23
N PHE A 96 -33.32 39.49 -43.29
CA PHE A 96 -33.62 40.47 -42.24
C PHE A 96 -34.21 39.78 -41.01
N ASP A 97 -35.14 38.85 -41.21
CA ASP A 97 -35.86 38.17 -40.12
C ASP A 97 -35.01 37.12 -39.38
N ASN A 98 -33.96 36.61 -40.03
CA ASN A 98 -33.16 35.51 -39.48
C ASN A 98 -31.69 35.91 -39.22
N ARG A 99 -31.34 36.04 -37.98
CA ARG A 99 -30.01 36.52 -37.52
C ARG A 99 -28.83 35.79 -38.15
N PHE A 100 -28.95 34.49 -38.40
CA PHE A 100 -27.85 33.67 -38.88
C PHE A 100 -27.80 33.49 -40.40
N VAL A 101 -28.80 34.05 -41.11
CA VAL A 101 -28.82 34.04 -42.57
C VAL A 101 -28.04 35.25 -43.08
N PHE A 102 -26.89 34.94 -43.72
CA PHE A 102 -26.00 35.97 -44.25
C PHE A 102 -26.36 36.30 -45.72
N GLU A 103 -26.71 35.30 -46.52
CA GLU A 103 -27.10 35.47 -47.89
C GLU A 103 -28.18 34.44 -48.25
N ALA A 104 -29.21 34.87 -49.01
CA ALA A 104 -30.24 34.03 -49.59
C ALA A 104 -30.21 34.19 -51.09
N THR A 105 -30.22 33.06 -51.82
CA THR A 105 -30.05 33.02 -53.29
C THR A 105 -31.09 32.10 -53.92
N TYR A 106 -31.67 32.55 -55.03
CA TYR A 106 -32.47 31.73 -55.94
C TYR A 106 -31.66 31.36 -57.17
N LEU A 107 -31.72 30.10 -57.59
CA LEU A 107 -30.99 29.53 -58.70
C LEU A 107 -31.96 28.73 -59.59
N ASP A 108 -32.08 29.11 -60.85
CA ASP A 108 -32.90 28.40 -61.84
C ASP A 108 -32.15 28.34 -63.18
N GLY A 109 -31.38 27.29 -63.33
CA GLY A 109 -30.55 27.08 -64.51
C GLY A 109 -29.55 28.20 -64.74
N THR A 110 -29.88 29.10 -65.68
CA THR A 110 -29.03 30.23 -66.08
C THR A 110 -29.30 31.51 -65.29
N GLN A 111 -30.39 31.57 -64.52
CA GLN A 111 -30.76 32.75 -63.73
C GLN A 111 -30.43 32.58 -62.26
N SER A 112 -29.72 33.54 -61.69
CA SER A 112 -29.46 33.60 -60.26
C SER A 112 -29.72 35.01 -59.75
N CYS A 113 -30.35 35.10 -58.57
CA CYS A 113 -30.51 36.36 -57.85
C CYS A 113 -30.32 36.14 -56.35
N SER A 114 -29.76 37.15 -55.67
CA SER A 114 -29.44 37.14 -54.25
C SER A 114 -30.03 38.38 -53.58
N ASN A 115 -30.22 38.33 -52.26
CA ASN A 115 -30.55 39.51 -51.44
C ASN A 115 -29.48 40.61 -51.50
N ARG A 116 -28.27 40.33 -52.01
CA ARG A 116 -27.17 41.28 -52.14
C ARG A 116 -27.13 41.86 -53.59
N LEU A 117 -26.82 43.15 -53.65
CA LEU A 117 -26.57 43.80 -54.94
C LEU A 117 -25.17 43.40 -55.46
N GLY A 118 -25.12 42.52 -56.46
CA GLY A 118 -23.89 42.03 -57.08
C GLY A 118 -23.91 40.52 -57.34
N SER A 119 -22.78 39.96 -57.75
CA SER A 119 -22.67 38.51 -57.95
C SER A 119 -22.71 37.76 -56.61
N SER A 120 -23.48 36.68 -56.60
CA SER A 120 -23.45 35.74 -55.45
C SER A 120 -22.04 35.18 -55.25
N ASN A 121 -21.60 35.12 -53.98
CA ASN A 121 -20.33 34.51 -53.63
C ASN A 121 -20.37 32.98 -53.70
N PHE A 122 -21.46 32.40 -54.16
CA PHE A 122 -21.67 30.97 -54.25
C PHE A 122 -21.48 30.47 -55.68
N ASP A 123 -20.62 29.46 -55.89
CA ASP A 123 -20.47 28.76 -57.17
C ASP A 123 -21.68 27.82 -57.37
N PRO A 124 -22.58 28.15 -58.32
CA PRO A 124 -23.77 27.35 -58.56
C PRO A 124 -23.49 25.95 -59.15
N LEU A 125 -22.28 25.68 -59.63
CA LEU A 125 -21.89 24.42 -60.27
C LEU A 125 -21.21 23.47 -59.34
N ARG A 126 -20.87 23.88 -58.11
CA ARG A 126 -20.23 23.01 -57.12
C ARG A 126 -21.24 21.98 -56.59
N ALA A 127 -20.83 20.68 -56.63
CA ALA A 127 -21.61 19.63 -56.00
C ALA A 127 -21.67 19.80 -54.47
N PRO A 128 -22.76 19.42 -53.79
CA PRO A 128 -22.88 19.51 -52.35
C PRO A 128 -21.86 18.57 -51.69
N ASP A 129 -21.30 19.00 -50.54
CA ASP A 129 -20.40 18.20 -49.74
C ASP A 129 -21.16 17.11 -48.97
N ILE A 130 -22.44 17.41 -48.61
CA ILE A 130 -23.35 16.45 -47.96
C ILE A 130 -24.70 16.52 -48.69
N GLN A 131 -25.19 15.39 -49.16
CA GLN A 131 -26.51 15.24 -49.79
C GLN A 131 -27.44 14.51 -48.82
N GLY A 132 -28.28 15.23 -48.16
CA GLY A 132 -29.37 14.67 -47.35
C GLY A 132 -30.63 14.39 -48.18
N PRO A 133 -31.63 13.70 -47.61
CA PRO A 133 -32.89 13.40 -48.31
C PRO A 133 -33.72 14.64 -48.66
N THR A 134 -33.59 15.72 -47.92
CA THR A 134 -34.39 16.96 -48.08
C THR A 134 -33.52 18.16 -48.43
N TYR A 135 -32.31 18.22 -47.85
CA TYR A 135 -31.41 19.37 -47.96
C TYR A 135 -30.04 18.94 -48.45
N SER A 136 -29.38 19.87 -49.17
CA SER A 136 -27.99 19.75 -49.58
C SER A 136 -27.15 20.79 -48.82
N TYR A 137 -25.92 20.40 -48.44
CA TYR A 137 -25.02 21.24 -47.67
C TYR A 137 -23.72 21.46 -48.42
N TRP A 138 -23.22 22.67 -48.40
CA TRP A 138 -21.90 23.03 -48.91
C TRP A 138 -21.11 23.66 -47.78
N LEU A 139 -19.96 23.08 -47.50
CA LEU A 139 -18.99 23.58 -46.53
C LEU A 139 -17.94 24.39 -47.28
N ASN A 140 -17.78 25.65 -46.92
CA ASN A 140 -16.83 26.51 -47.61
C ASN A 140 -15.41 26.35 -46.99
N THR A 141 -14.45 25.97 -47.86
CA THR A 141 -13.07 25.65 -47.47
C THR A 141 -12.10 26.78 -47.83
N THR A 142 -12.52 28.02 -47.97
CA THR A 142 -11.58 29.13 -48.24
C THR A 142 -10.63 29.34 -47.06
N THR A 143 -9.34 29.29 -47.35
CA THR A 143 -8.23 29.33 -46.41
C THR A 143 -7.84 30.76 -45.95
N GLU A 144 -8.43 31.80 -46.52
CA GLU A 144 -8.11 33.18 -46.16
C GLU A 144 -8.84 33.60 -44.90
N PRO A 145 -8.13 34.08 -43.85
CA PRO A 145 -8.69 34.40 -42.55
C PRO A 145 -9.66 35.58 -42.55
N ASP A 146 -9.50 36.53 -43.47
CA ASP A 146 -10.26 37.78 -43.53
C ASP A 146 -11.45 37.73 -44.49
N ASP A 147 -11.74 36.55 -45.07
CA ASP A 147 -12.85 36.41 -46.03
C ASP A 147 -14.19 36.25 -45.30
N ASN A 148 -14.96 37.33 -45.22
CA ASN A 148 -16.31 37.33 -44.65
C ASN A 148 -17.35 36.65 -45.55
N ARG A 149 -16.91 35.55 -46.29
CA ARG A 149 -17.78 34.77 -47.14
C ARG A 149 -18.55 33.71 -46.35
N ALA A 150 -19.53 33.13 -47.02
CA ALA A 150 -20.35 32.07 -46.48
C ALA A 150 -19.53 30.88 -46.00
N ALA A 151 -19.61 30.53 -44.72
CA ALA A 151 -18.92 29.36 -44.17
C ALA A 151 -19.70 28.05 -44.40
N LEU A 152 -21.04 28.17 -44.47
CA LEU A 152 -21.94 27.04 -44.65
C LEU A 152 -23.12 27.51 -45.52
N VAL A 153 -23.44 26.72 -46.53
CA VAL A 153 -24.61 26.93 -47.39
C VAL A 153 -25.53 25.73 -47.28
N LEU A 154 -26.81 25.99 -47.11
CA LEU A 154 -27.86 24.98 -47.09
C LEU A 154 -28.83 25.26 -48.27
N GLY A 155 -29.20 24.20 -48.99
CA GLY A 155 -30.08 24.34 -50.14
C GLY A 155 -31.19 23.30 -50.19
N ARG A 156 -32.32 23.75 -50.77
CA ARG A 156 -33.46 22.90 -51.10
C ARG A 156 -34.10 23.41 -52.41
N GLY A 157 -34.23 22.54 -53.40
CA GLY A 157 -34.74 22.92 -54.72
C GLY A 157 -33.93 24.06 -55.34
N HIS A 158 -34.58 25.17 -55.70
CA HIS A 158 -33.95 26.34 -56.31
C HIS A 158 -33.34 27.33 -55.30
N PHE A 159 -33.56 27.15 -53.99
CA PHE A 159 -33.11 28.08 -52.96
C PHE A 159 -31.85 27.62 -52.24
N ARG A 160 -31.00 28.59 -51.92
CA ARG A 160 -29.80 28.44 -51.13
C ARG A 160 -29.76 29.54 -50.08
N VAL A 161 -29.43 29.19 -48.85
CA VAL A 161 -29.16 30.16 -47.79
C VAL A 161 -27.83 29.87 -47.16
N SER A 162 -27.12 30.90 -46.76
CA SER A 162 -25.79 30.74 -46.18
C SER A 162 -25.66 31.45 -44.85
N THR A 163 -24.71 31.01 -44.04
CA THR A 163 -24.26 31.71 -42.84
C THR A 163 -22.80 32.12 -42.96
N SER A 164 -22.40 33.16 -42.24
CA SER A 164 -21.04 33.68 -42.26
C SER A 164 -20.13 32.91 -41.30
N ARG A 165 -18.82 32.95 -41.54
CA ARG A 165 -17.80 32.37 -40.67
C ARG A 165 -17.78 32.99 -39.27
N GLY A 166 -18.03 34.31 -39.19
CA GLY A 166 -18.11 35.04 -37.91
C GLY A 166 -19.16 34.47 -36.94
N HIS A 167 -20.32 34.04 -37.46
CA HIS A 167 -21.33 33.39 -36.62
C HIS A 167 -20.87 32.04 -36.02
N LEU A 168 -19.90 31.36 -36.65
CA LEU A 168 -19.33 30.12 -36.14
C LEU A 168 -18.19 30.39 -35.17
N THR A 169 -17.33 31.41 -35.44
CA THR A 169 -16.15 31.70 -34.61
C THR A 169 -16.50 32.30 -33.24
N ASP A 170 -17.63 33.02 -33.15
CA ASP A 170 -18.09 33.62 -31.88
C ASP A 170 -18.35 32.61 -30.74
N VAL A 171 -18.38 31.31 -31.07
CA VAL A 171 -18.74 30.24 -30.13
C VAL A 171 -17.58 29.40 -29.70
N VAL A 172 -16.53 29.25 -30.52
CA VAL A 172 -15.42 28.35 -30.29
C VAL A 172 -14.12 29.11 -30.15
N ASP A 173 -13.62 29.19 -28.92
CA ASP A 173 -12.28 29.69 -28.60
C ASP A 173 -11.27 28.55 -28.77
N LEU A 174 -10.61 28.49 -29.93
CA LEU A 174 -9.58 27.49 -30.22
C LEU A 174 -8.25 27.91 -29.61
N PRO A 175 -7.50 26.96 -29.02
CA PRO A 175 -6.12 27.24 -28.63
C PRO A 175 -5.25 27.54 -29.86
N PRO A 176 -4.16 28.29 -29.73
CA PRO A 176 -3.25 28.57 -30.84
C PRO A 176 -2.83 27.28 -31.56
N GLY A 177 -3.00 27.23 -32.88
CA GLY A 177 -2.74 26.04 -33.68
C GLY A 177 -3.79 24.93 -33.61
N GLY A 178 -4.89 25.16 -32.87
CA GLY A 178 -6.03 24.23 -32.82
C GLY A 178 -6.90 24.33 -34.08
N SER A 179 -7.58 23.22 -34.44
CA SER A 179 -8.49 23.14 -35.57
C SER A 179 -9.75 22.36 -35.22
N LEU A 180 -10.88 22.84 -35.74
CA LEU A 180 -12.16 22.13 -35.69
C LEU A 180 -12.51 21.63 -37.09
N LEU A 181 -12.77 20.34 -37.21
CA LEU A 181 -13.07 19.64 -38.45
C LEU A 181 -14.46 19.02 -38.39
N VAL A 182 -15.13 19.01 -39.53
CA VAL A 182 -16.30 18.15 -39.76
C VAL A 182 -15.81 16.94 -40.57
N VAL A 183 -16.05 15.77 -40.04
CA VAL A 183 -15.66 14.50 -40.63
C VAL A 183 -16.90 13.84 -41.21
N LEU A 184 -16.80 13.48 -42.48
CA LEU A 184 -17.86 12.88 -43.32
C LEU A 184 -17.49 11.43 -43.65
N ASP A 185 -18.47 10.70 -44.17
CA ASP A 185 -18.27 9.36 -44.76
C ASP A 185 -17.49 8.41 -43.84
N HIS A 186 -17.89 8.34 -42.60
CA HIS A 186 -17.27 7.46 -41.58
C HIS A 186 -15.75 7.63 -41.42
N GLY A 187 -15.23 8.83 -41.65
CA GLY A 187 -13.80 9.13 -41.51
C GLY A 187 -13.04 9.32 -42.82
N ALA A 188 -13.67 9.08 -43.97
CA ALA A 188 -12.99 9.16 -45.26
C ALA A 188 -12.66 10.60 -45.70
N ARG A 189 -13.44 11.58 -45.22
CA ARG A 189 -13.27 12.98 -45.64
C ARG A 189 -13.40 13.91 -44.42
N ALA A 190 -12.42 14.79 -44.23
CA ALA A 190 -12.44 15.81 -43.18
C ALA A 190 -12.39 17.21 -43.82
N VAL A 191 -13.25 18.10 -43.33
CA VAL A 191 -13.36 19.47 -43.82
C VAL A 191 -13.09 20.42 -42.64
N PRO A 192 -12.07 21.30 -42.74
CA PRO A 192 -11.81 22.26 -41.66
C PRO A 192 -12.91 23.33 -41.62
N VAL A 193 -13.49 23.53 -40.42
CA VAL A 193 -14.49 24.57 -40.17
C VAL A 193 -13.83 25.80 -39.54
N LEU A 194 -12.91 25.57 -38.63
CA LEU A 194 -12.16 26.61 -37.94
C LEU A 194 -10.70 26.18 -37.73
N GLY A 195 -9.78 27.13 -37.81
CA GLY A 195 -8.35 26.89 -37.62
C GLY A 195 -7.63 26.45 -38.90
N PRO A 196 -6.32 26.20 -38.81
CA PRO A 196 -5.51 25.79 -39.97
C PRO A 196 -5.88 24.38 -40.43
N GLU A 197 -5.66 24.12 -41.73
CA GLU A 197 -5.80 22.79 -42.28
C GLU A 197 -4.79 21.83 -41.63
N GLN A 198 -5.29 20.73 -41.07
CA GLN A 198 -4.49 19.72 -40.40
C GLN A 198 -4.51 18.42 -41.20
N PRO A 199 -3.38 17.71 -41.31
CA PRO A 199 -3.37 16.40 -41.94
C PRO A 199 -4.28 15.45 -41.16
N TRP A 200 -5.24 14.86 -41.90
CA TRP A 200 -6.22 13.95 -41.35
C TRP A 200 -5.67 12.52 -41.30
N PRO A 201 -5.74 11.79 -40.19
CA PRO A 201 -5.30 10.39 -40.15
C PRO A 201 -6.25 9.50 -41.00
N PRO A 202 -5.72 8.44 -41.67
CA PRO A 202 -6.52 7.52 -42.47
C PRO A 202 -7.68 6.90 -41.66
N GLY A 203 -8.83 6.67 -42.34
CA GLY A 203 -10.07 6.21 -41.74
C GLY A 203 -10.03 4.87 -41.01
N ASP A 204 -9.06 4.01 -41.30
CA ASP A 204 -8.91 2.66 -40.72
C ASP A 204 -8.50 2.65 -39.24
N GLN A 205 -8.08 3.79 -38.71
CA GLN A 205 -7.62 3.92 -37.31
C GLN A 205 -8.72 4.43 -36.34
N TRP A 206 -9.94 4.60 -36.83
CA TRP A 206 -11.03 5.16 -36.05
C TRP A 206 -11.97 4.09 -35.51
N PRO A 207 -12.10 3.92 -34.20
CA PRO A 207 -13.10 3.03 -33.63
C PRO A 207 -14.53 3.56 -33.96
N PRO A 208 -15.54 2.67 -34.11
CA PRO A 208 -16.92 3.08 -34.35
C PRO A 208 -17.47 3.89 -33.17
N PRO A 209 -18.37 4.91 -33.44
CA PRO A 209 -18.99 5.67 -32.35
C PRO A 209 -19.96 4.78 -31.54
N PRO A 210 -20.13 4.96 -30.23
CA PRO A 210 -20.68 6.18 -29.68
C PRO A 210 -20.10 6.64 -28.34
N ARG A 211 -18.83 6.91 -28.21
CA ARG A 211 -18.28 7.52 -26.99
C ARG A 211 -17.26 8.59 -27.35
N VAL A 212 -17.29 9.68 -26.57
CA VAL A 212 -16.23 10.68 -26.54
C VAL A 212 -14.90 9.99 -26.42
N ASP A 213 -14.03 10.14 -27.42
CA ASP A 213 -12.76 9.45 -27.48
C ASP A 213 -11.63 10.44 -27.73
N LEU A 214 -10.65 10.43 -26.81
CA LEU A 214 -9.42 11.21 -26.94
C LEU A 214 -8.35 10.31 -27.54
N MET A 215 -7.92 10.59 -28.75
CA MET A 215 -6.78 9.93 -29.39
C MET A 215 -5.53 10.79 -29.20
N GLU A 216 -4.51 10.22 -28.56
CA GLU A 216 -3.20 10.86 -28.40
C GLU A 216 -2.30 10.48 -29.57
N LEU A 217 -1.96 11.45 -30.40
CA LEU A 217 -0.91 11.34 -31.42
C LEU A 217 0.41 11.95 -30.89
N PRO A 218 1.56 11.64 -31.51
CA PRO A 218 2.84 12.11 -31.01
C PRO A 218 2.96 13.64 -30.90
N ASP A 219 2.33 14.37 -31.80
CA ASP A 219 2.40 15.82 -31.96
C ASP A 219 1.11 16.56 -31.61
N ARG A 220 -0.02 15.85 -31.45
CA ARG A 220 -1.34 16.45 -31.28
C ARG A 220 -2.29 15.56 -30.49
N LEU A 221 -3.33 16.19 -29.95
CA LEU A 221 -4.49 15.53 -29.35
C LEU A 221 -5.67 15.68 -30.31
N VAL A 222 -6.35 14.59 -30.59
CA VAL A 222 -7.52 14.53 -31.44
C VAL A 222 -8.73 14.12 -30.61
N TYR A 223 -9.70 14.99 -30.55
CA TYR A 223 -10.89 14.81 -29.73
C TYR A 223 -12.13 14.73 -30.60
N ARG A 224 -12.89 13.63 -30.50
CA ARG A 224 -14.17 13.46 -31.20
C ARG A 224 -15.32 13.90 -30.32
N MET A 225 -16.20 14.69 -30.85
CA MET A 225 -17.40 15.15 -30.18
C MET A 225 -18.61 14.37 -30.68
N PRO A 226 -19.48 13.88 -29.78
CA PRO A 226 -20.72 13.23 -30.19
C PRO A 226 -21.62 14.24 -30.92
N THR A 227 -22.17 13.83 -32.03
CA THR A 227 -23.21 14.59 -32.76
C THR A 227 -24.51 13.81 -32.74
N LYS A 228 -25.63 14.51 -32.85
CA LYS A 228 -26.96 13.88 -32.97
C LYS A 228 -27.20 13.30 -34.35
N SER A 229 -26.42 13.74 -35.37
CA SER A 229 -26.55 13.28 -36.73
C SER A 229 -25.57 12.13 -37.01
N PRO A 230 -25.98 11.04 -37.63
CA PRO A 230 -25.10 9.99 -38.10
C PRO A 230 -24.24 10.41 -39.31
N ASP A 231 -24.60 11.49 -40.02
CA ASP A 231 -23.99 11.84 -41.30
C ASP A 231 -22.66 12.57 -41.16
N TYR A 232 -22.35 13.12 -39.98
CA TYR A 232 -21.09 13.80 -39.72
C TYR A 232 -20.66 13.71 -38.26
N GLN A 233 -19.35 13.87 -38.04
CA GLN A 233 -18.76 13.97 -36.70
C GLN A 233 -17.96 15.28 -36.58
N LEU A 234 -17.90 15.83 -35.39
CA LEU A 234 -17.04 16.96 -35.08
C LEU A 234 -15.75 16.46 -34.43
N VAL A 235 -14.64 17.00 -34.88
CA VAL A 235 -13.32 16.64 -34.38
C VAL A 235 -12.54 17.90 -34.04
N LEU A 236 -12.07 17.98 -32.81
CA LEU A 236 -11.21 19.06 -32.33
C LEU A 236 -9.78 18.54 -32.25
N ILE A 237 -8.86 19.20 -32.94
CA ILE A 237 -7.43 18.90 -32.92
C ILE A 237 -6.72 20.01 -32.16
N THR A 238 -5.86 19.66 -31.21
CA THR A 238 -5.05 20.62 -30.44
C THR A 238 -3.59 20.18 -30.44
N PRO A 239 -2.62 21.10 -30.56
CA PRO A 239 -1.20 20.77 -30.51
C PRO A 239 -0.79 20.27 -29.12
N ARG A 240 0.13 19.30 -29.07
CA ARG A 240 0.61 18.71 -27.82
C ARG A 240 1.45 19.67 -26.96
N GLU A 241 2.02 20.71 -27.55
CA GLU A 241 2.80 21.73 -26.83
C GLU A 241 1.99 22.46 -25.75
N SER A 242 0.70 22.64 -25.97
CA SER A 242 -0.19 23.24 -24.98
C SER A 242 -0.35 22.39 -23.70
N LEU A 243 -0.18 21.07 -23.81
CA LEU A 243 -0.27 20.12 -22.70
C LEU A 243 0.96 20.19 -21.80
N SER A 244 2.17 20.32 -22.37
CA SER A 244 3.43 20.37 -21.62
C SER A 244 3.52 21.60 -20.72
N LEU A 245 3.01 22.75 -21.18
CA LEU A 245 2.98 23.99 -20.40
C LEU A 245 2.03 23.88 -19.18
N LYS A 246 0.90 23.18 -19.34
CA LYS A 246 -0.06 22.97 -18.26
C LYS A 246 0.40 21.96 -17.22
N MET A 247 1.15 20.93 -17.64
CA MET A 247 1.77 19.96 -16.74
C MET A 247 2.80 20.59 -15.82
N ASN A 248 3.57 21.55 -16.30
CA ASN A 248 4.61 22.21 -15.51
C ASN A 248 4.04 22.85 -14.23
N GLY A 249 2.87 23.49 -14.28
CA GLY A 249 2.24 24.10 -13.11
C GLY A 249 1.90 23.10 -12.01
N VAL A 250 1.40 21.91 -12.35
CA VAL A 250 1.06 20.86 -11.37
C VAL A 250 2.33 20.20 -10.80
N LEU A 251 3.35 19.99 -11.62
CA LEU A 251 4.63 19.42 -11.19
C LEU A 251 5.35 20.35 -10.21
N TRP A 252 5.40 21.66 -10.48
CA TRP A 252 6.00 22.64 -9.58
C TRP A 252 5.31 22.70 -8.21
N LEU A 253 4.04 22.37 -8.12
CA LEU A 253 3.31 22.30 -6.85
C LEU A 253 3.63 21.01 -6.06
N LEU A 254 3.74 19.85 -6.74
CA LEU A 254 3.91 18.55 -6.10
C LEU A 254 5.38 18.20 -5.79
N PHE A 255 6.32 18.71 -6.58
CA PHE A 255 7.74 18.39 -6.47
C PHE A 255 8.37 18.77 -5.10
N PRO A 256 8.16 19.98 -4.53
CA PRO A 256 8.72 20.32 -3.23
C PRO A 256 8.21 19.45 -2.09
N GLY A 257 6.91 19.10 -2.13
CA GLY A 257 6.29 18.23 -1.13
C GLY A 257 6.86 16.81 -1.14
N SER A 258 7.09 16.23 -2.33
CA SER A 258 7.69 14.90 -2.47
C SER A 258 9.14 14.87 -1.99
N LEU A 259 9.93 15.92 -2.25
CA LEU A 259 11.30 16.06 -1.76
C LEU A 259 11.37 16.19 -0.24
N LEU A 260 10.50 17.01 0.35
CA LEU A 260 10.41 17.17 1.81
C LEU A 260 10.07 15.83 2.50
N LEU A 261 9.09 15.11 1.97
CA LEU A 261 8.69 13.83 2.53
C LEU A 261 9.80 12.77 2.43
N ALA A 262 10.51 12.72 1.29
CA ALA A 262 11.65 11.83 1.11
C ALA A 262 12.80 12.16 2.09
N TRP A 263 13.06 13.45 2.34
CA TRP A 263 14.03 13.88 3.34
C TRP A 263 13.61 13.46 4.76
N CYS A 264 12.34 13.63 5.13
CA CYS A 264 11.82 13.19 6.43
C CYS A 264 11.98 11.68 6.63
N ILE A 265 11.70 10.86 5.60
CA ILE A 265 11.85 9.40 5.65
C ILE A 265 13.33 9.04 5.85
N GLY A 266 14.23 9.65 5.08
CA GLY A 266 15.69 9.43 5.21
C GLY A 266 16.20 9.79 6.60
N TRP A 267 15.77 10.94 7.14
CA TRP A 267 16.11 11.37 8.49
C TRP A 267 15.59 10.41 9.57
N LEU A 268 14.34 9.96 9.45
CA LEU A 268 13.75 8.98 10.38
C LEU A 268 14.52 7.65 10.38
N VAL A 269 14.85 7.11 9.20
CA VAL A 269 15.67 5.90 9.07
C VAL A 269 17.04 6.09 9.71
N LEU A 270 17.68 7.25 9.51
CA LEU A 270 18.96 7.55 10.12
C LEU A 270 18.88 7.58 11.65
N GLN A 271 17.84 8.18 12.21
CA GLN A 271 17.60 8.22 13.67
C GLN A 271 17.38 6.82 14.25
N LEU A 272 16.53 6.00 13.62
CA LEU A 272 16.26 4.63 14.07
C LEU A 272 17.53 3.77 14.08
N VAL A 273 18.36 3.86 13.01
CA VAL A 273 19.63 3.11 12.94
C VAL A 273 20.65 3.60 13.95
N ARG A 274 20.73 4.91 14.21
CA ARG A 274 21.61 5.46 15.25
C ARG A 274 21.17 4.99 16.65
N GLN A 275 19.88 5.02 16.93
CA GLN A 275 19.34 4.60 18.23
C GLN A 275 19.62 3.11 18.50
N SER A 276 19.42 2.22 17.51
CA SER A 276 19.72 0.79 17.67
C SER A 276 21.21 0.50 17.91
N ARG A 277 22.10 1.27 17.30
CA ARG A 277 23.57 1.12 17.52
C ARG A 277 24.01 1.63 18.88
N SER A 278 23.44 2.72 19.35
CA SER A 278 23.69 3.23 20.70
C SER A 278 23.33 2.16 21.73
N MET A 279 22.15 1.55 21.58
CA MET A 279 21.64 0.52 22.50
C MET A 279 22.50 -0.76 22.50
N SER A 280 23.09 -1.18 21.35
CA SER A 280 24.00 -2.33 21.30
C SER A 280 25.31 -2.06 22.06
N SER A 281 25.87 -0.86 21.95
CA SER A 281 27.08 -0.50 22.69
C SER A 281 26.80 -0.31 24.19
N GLU A 282 25.63 0.20 24.55
CA GLU A 282 25.15 0.25 25.94
C GLU A 282 25.02 -1.15 26.53
N LEU A 283 24.42 -2.10 25.81
CA LEU A 283 24.26 -3.48 26.25
C LEU A 283 25.62 -4.14 26.55
N GLN A 284 26.60 -3.95 25.66
CA GLN A 284 27.96 -4.45 25.92
C GLN A 284 28.60 -3.80 27.14
N GLY A 285 28.38 -2.51 27.32
CA GLY A 285 28.81 -1.79 28.51
C GLY A 285 28.14 -2.29 29.79
N ALA A 286 26.83 -2.53 29.73
CA ALA A 286 26.02 -3.02 30.84
C ALA A 286 26.49 -4.39 31.38
N LEU A 287 26.83 -5.32 30.47
CA LEU A 287 27.40 -6.61 30.86
C LEU A 287 28.72 -6.45 31.62
N ARG A 288 29.60 -5.53 31.18
CA ARG A 288 30.89 -5.26 31.84
C ARG A 288 30.75 -4.53 33.16
N ARG A 289 29.77 -3.62 33.29
CA ARG A 289 29.57 -2.80 34.52
C ARG A 289 28.71 -3.49 35.56
N GLY A 290 28.19 -4.71 35.28
CA GLY A 290 27.35 -5.44 36.23
C GLY A 290 25.93 -4.89 36.38
N GLU A 291 25.40 -4.23 35.34
CA GLU A 291 24.02 -3.71 35.30
C GLU A 291 22.98 -4.81 35.05
N MET A 292 23.45 -6.03 34.72
CA MET A 292 22.59 -7.18 34.58
C MET A 292 22.38 -7.87 35.91
N GLN A 293 21.13 -8.22 36.18
CA GLN A 293 20.75 -9.01 37.35
C GLN A 293 19.90 -10.20 36.93
N VAL A 294 19.86 -11.25 37.75
CA VAL A 294 19.01 -12.41 37.54
C VAL A 294 17.95 -12.42 38.65
N LEU A 295 16.70 -12.53 38.24
CA LEU A 295 15.55 -12.81 39.12
C LEU A 295 15.11 -14.24 38.89
N TYR A 296 14.43 -14.82 39.85
CA TYR A 296 14.02 -16.21 39.87
C TYR A 296 12.50 -16.27 40.04
N GLN A 297 11.81 -16.78 39.02
CA GLN A 297 10.38 -17.00 39.09
C GLN A 297 10.09 -18.43 39.56
N PRO A 298 9.50 -18.62 40.75
CA PRO A 298 9.31 -19.95 41.31
C PRO A 298 8.35 -20.81 40.49
N ILE A 299 8.69 -22.09 40.34
CA ILE A 299 7.86 -23.13 39.72
C ILE A 299 7.35 -24.05 40.83
N PHE A 300 6.05 -24.27 40.84
CA PHE A 300 5.37 -25.08 41.84
C PHE A 300 4.78 -26.35 41.26
N GLU A 301 4.88 -27.45 41.96
CA GLU A 301 4.10 -28.65 41.67
C GLU A 301 2.64 -28.36 42.07
N LEU A 302 1.71 -28.49 41.12
CA LEU A 302 0.32 -28.09 41.35
C LEU A 302 -0.38 -28.93 42.38
N ALA A 303 -0.12 -30.25 42.39
CA ALA A 303 -0.74 -31.17 43.35
C ALA A 303 -0.33 -30.93 44.82
N SER A 304 0.96 -30.70 45.05
CA SER A 304 1.49 -30.56 46.43
C SER A 304 1.69 -29.12 46.90
N ARG A 305 1.62 -28.18 45.97
CA ARG A 305 1.93 -26.75 46.20
C ARG A 305 3.37 -26.52 46.69
N ARG A 306 4.27 -27.42 46.44
CA ARG A 306 5.69 -27.28 46.76
C ARG A 306 6.46 -26.61 45.63
N CYS A 307 7.35 -25.69 46.00
CA CYS A 307 8.30 -25.13 45.06
C CYS A 307 9.32 -26.21 44.65
N VAL A 308 9.41 -26.52 43.37
CA VAL A 308 10.28 -27.55 42.78
C VAL A 308 11.44 -26.95 41.98
N GLY A 309 11.35 -25.69 41.63
CA GLY A 309 12.37 -25.01 40.84
C GLY A 309 12.08 -23.52 40.67
N ALA A 310 12.84 -22.89 39.80
CA ALA A 310 12.58 -21.54 39.34
C ALA A 310 13.15 -21.34 37.92
N GLU A 311 12.52 -20.45 37.18
CA GLU A 311 13.07 -19.91 35.94
C GLU A 311 13.98 -18.72 36.24
N ALA A 312 15.20 -18.73 35.65
CA ALA A 312 16.17 -17.65 35.77
C ALA A 312 15.94 -16.59 34.71
N LEU A 313 15.46 -15.44 35.13
CA LEU A 313 15.06 -14.34 34.27
C LEU A 313 16.07 -13.20 34.36
N VAL A 314 16.77 -12.90 33.25
CA VAL A 314 17.68 -11.76 33.19
C VAL A 314 16.91 -10.45 33.15
N ARG A 315 17.43 -9.44 33.85
CA ARG A 315 16.88 -8.07 33.89
C ARG A 315 18.04 -7.09 33.73
N TRP A 316 17.84 -6.08 32.90
CA TRP A 316 18.82 -5.01 32.75
C TRP A 316 18.39 -3.80 33.59
N ARG A 317 19.10 -3.56 34.69
CA ARG A 317 18.89 -2.42 35.56
C ARG A 317 19.90 -1.34 35.24
N ARG A 318 19.41 -0.24 34.71
CA ARG A 318 20.23 0.92 34.37
C ARG A 318 20.76 1.64 35.63
N PRO A 319 21.82 2.46 35.48
CA PRO A 319 22.39 3.23 36.61
C PRO A 319 21.39 4.19 37.26
N ASP A 320 20.38 4.66 36.54
CA ASP A 320 19.28 5.51 37.03
C ASP A 320 18.21 4.71 37.78
N GLY A 321 18.36 3.40 37.92
CA GLY A 321 17.44 2.49 38.59
C GLY A 321 16.30 1.96 37.71
N THR A 322 16.14 2.44 36.49
CA THR A 322 15.12 1.95 35.56
C THR A 322 15.43 0.53 35.05
N LEU A 323 14.39 -0.27 34.82
CA LEU A 323 14.50 -1.60 34.24
C LEU A 323 14.22 -1.54 32.74
N THR A 324 15.16 -2.01 31.94
CA THR A 324 14.94 -2.21 30.49
C THR A 324 14.25 -3.57 30.28
N SER A 325 13.15 -3.58 29.51
CA SER A 325 12.41 -4.81 29.20
C SER A 325 13.27 -5.80 28.44
N PRO A 326 13.22 -7.11 28.76
CA PRO A 326 13.83 -8.17 27.99
C PRO A 326 13.42 -8.15 26.51
N ASP A 327 12.17 -7.84 26.19
CA ASP A 327 11.64 -7.75 24.84
C ASP A 327 12.39 -6.74 23.95
N LEU A 328 13.08 -5.76 24.57
CA LEU A 328 13.87 -4.76 23.85
C LEU A 328 15.32 -5.20 23.65
N PHE A 329 15.96 -5.75 24.69
CA PHE A 329 17.41 -6.02 24.63
C PHE A 329 17.76 -7.45 24.23
N ILE A 330 16.90 -8.45 24.44
CA ILE A 330 17.15 -9.83 24.02
C ILE A 330 17.20 -9.95 22.50
N PRO A 331 16.20 -9.46 21.71
CA PRO A 331 16.29 -9.48 20.25
C PRO A 331 17.50 -8.70 19.70
N LEU A 332 17.87 -7.59 20.37
CA LEU A 332 19.07 -6.85 20.01
C LEU A 332 20.35 -7.66 20.27
N ALA A 333 20.43 -8.35 21.42
CA ALA A 333 21.55 -9.21 21.77
C ALA A 333 21.69 -10.39 20.79
N GLU A 334 20.60 -10.98 20.33
CA GLU A 334 20.56 -12.02 19.32
C GLU A 334 21.10 -11.52 17.98
N ASN A 335 20.57 -10.40 17.50
CA ASN A 335 20.96 -9.80 16.22
C ASN A 335 22.43 -9.33 16.19
N THR A 336 22.97 -8.95 17.35
CA THR A 336 24.37 -8.49 17.50
C THR A 336 25.35 -9.58 17.93
N GLY A 337 24.83 -10.80 18.23
CA GLY A 337 25.63 -11.93 18.72
C GLY A 337 26.07 -11.82 20.18
N GLN A 338 25.54 -10.85 20.92
CA GLN A 338 25.86 -10.65 22.35
C GLN A 338 25.08 -11.60 23.26
N ILE A 339 24.04 -12.25 22.75
CA ILE A 339 23.16 -13.13 23.52
C ILE A 339 23.94 -14.26 24.23
N ARG A 340 24.98 -14.80 23.60
CA ARG A 340 25.83 -15.83 24.22
C ARG A 340 26.48 -15.36 25.52
N GLN A 341 26.88 -14.10 25.58
CA GLN A 341 27.47 -13.52 26.80
C GLN A 341 26.41 -13.37 27.90
N ILE A 342 25.16 -13.11 27.52
CA ILE A 342 24.03 -13.07 28.47
C ILE A 342 23.73 -14.45 29.00
N THR A 343 23.65 -15.49 28.13
CA THR A 343 23.45 -16.88 28.55
C THR A 343 24.53 -17.34 29.53
N ASP A 344 25.80 -17.07 29.20
CA ASP A 344 26.94 -17.40 30.10
C ASP A 344 26.85 -16.68 31.44
N PHE A 345 26.50 -15.38 31.41
CA PHE A 345 26.30 -14.58 32.61
C PHE A 345 25.17 -15.13 33.49
N VAL A 346 24.01 -15.47 32.91
CA VAL A 346 22.87 -16.01 33.67
C VAL A 346 23.28 -17.34 34.32
N LEU A 347 23.88 -18.28 33.58
CA LEU A 347 24.28 -19.55 34.10
C LEU A 347 25.31 -19.41 35.24
N GLN A 348 26.27 -18.51 35.09
CA GLN A 348 27.26 -18.22 36.12
C GLN A 348 26.59 -17.65 37.37
N ARG A 349 25.69 -16.65 37.20
CA ARG A 349 24.98 -16.01 38.33
C ARG A 349 24.07 -17.00 39.09
N VAL A 350 23.35 -17.86 38.38
CA VAL A 350 22.56 -18.93 38.99
C VAL A 350 23.40 -19.77 39.95
N LEU A 351 24.55 -20.24 39.48
CA LEU A 351 25.43 -21.10 40.30
C LEU A 351 26.13 -20.35 41.40
N GLU A 352 26.53 -19.10 41.21
CA GLU A 352 27.08 -18.24 42.27
C GLU A 352 26.07 -17.96 43.36
N GLN A 353 24.83 -17.66 43.02
CA GLN A 353 23.80 -17.21 43.97
C GLN A 353 23.06 -18.38 44.63
N LEU A 354 22.78 -19.45 43.87
CA LEU A 354 21.96 -20.58 44.34
C LEU A 354 22.71 -21.89 44.51
N GLY A 355 24.02 -21.95 44.19
CA GLY A 355 24.78 -23.18 44.25
C GLY A 355 24.77 -23.84 45.64
N GLN A 356 24.77 -23.07 46.73
CA GLN A 356 24.67 -23.61 48.10
C GLN A 356 23.28 -24.23 48.36
N LEU A 357 22.19 -23.58 47.91
CA LEU A 357 20.82 -24.09 48.03
C LEU A 357 20.64 -25.37 47.19
N LEU A 358 21.16 -25.42 45.96
CA LEU A 358 21.09 -26.57 45.08
C LEU A 358 21.86 -27.79 45.65
N ARG A 359 23.01 -27.58 46.26
CA ARG A 359 23.73 -28.68 46.94
C ARG A 359 22.94 -29.23 48.14
N ALA A 360 22.28 -28.34 48.88
CA ALA A 360 21.50 -28.76 50.04
C ALA A 360 20.16 -29.42 49.67
N ASN A 361 19.58 -29.07 48.54
CA ASN A 361 18.32 -29.63 48.03
C ASN A 361 18.51 -30.19 46.61
N ARG A 362 18.78 -31.50 46.50
CA ARG A 362 19.05 -32.17 45.22
C ARG A 362 17.84 -32.31 44.31
N GLN A 363 16.62 -32.04 44.79
CA GLN A 363 15.38 -32.11 44.01
C GLN A 363 15.05 -30.80 43.35
N LEU A 364 15.69 -29.70 43.80
CA LEU A 364 15.44 -28.36 43.25
C LEU A 364 16.21 -28.17 41.94
N TYR A 365 15.58 -27.58 40.93
CA TYR A 365 16.23 -27.23 39.68
C TYR A 365 16.00 -25.76 39.30
N ILE A 366 16.88 -25.22 38.45
CA ILE A 366 16.76 -23.90 37.89
C ILE A 366 16.80 -24.04 36.39
N SER A 367 15.83 -23.45 35.69
CA SER A 367 15.83 -23.39 34.24
C SER A 367 16.47 -22.10 33.71
N VAL A 368 17.16 -22.22 32.61
CA VAL A 368 17.88 -21.14 31.93
C VAL A 368 17.51 -21.12 30.46
N ASN A 369 17.08 -19.98 29.98
CA ASN A 369 16.71 -19.77 28.58
C ASN A 369 17.92 -19.84 27.65
N LEU A 370 17.80 -20.58 26.56
CA LEU A 370 18.79 -20.70 25.48
C LEU A 370 18.32 -19.98 24.23
N ALA A 371 19.17 -19.15 23.69
CA ALA A 371 18.94 -18.58 22.36
C ALA A 371 19.18 -19.62 21.25
N ALA A 372 18.57 -19.42 20.08
CA ALA A 372 18.74 -20.29 18.91
C ALA A 372 20.21 -20.56 18.59
N CYS A 373 21.09 -19.57 18.67
CA CYS A 373 22.50 -19.70 18.38
C CYS A 373 23.27 -20.55 19.41
N ASP A 374 22.75 -20.73 20.63
CA ASP A 374 23.34 -21.63 21.65
C ASP A 374 22.93 -23.08 21.39
N VAL A 375 21.73 -23.32 20.87
CA VAL A 375 21.23 -24.65 20.51
C VAL A 375 21.96 -25.20 19.27
N MET A 376 22.35 -24.33 18.33
CA MET A 376 23.01 -24.73 17.07
C MET A 376 24.48 -25.15 17.22
N VAL A 377 25.09 -25.01 18.40
CA VAL A 377 26.51 -25.38 18.61
C VAL A 377 26.71 -26.07 19.97
N PRO A 378 27.60 -27.06 20.10
CA PRO A 378 27.77 -27.79 21.35
C PRO A 378 28.62 -27.01 22.39
N ARG A 379 28.47 -25.68 22.40
CA ARG A 379 29.24 -24.77 23.27
C ARG A 379 28.72 -24.77 24.69
N ILE A 380 27.38 -24.65 24.82
CA ILE A 380 26.74 -24.41 26.13
C ILE A 380 26.95 -25.61 27.09
N GLY A 381 26.94 -26.84 26.57
CA GLY A 381 27.23 -28.04 27.38
C GLY A 381 28.62 -27.99 28.02
N ARG A 382 29.64 -27.51 27.31
CA ARG A 382 31.01 -27.37 27.86
C ARG A 382 31.09 -26.27 28.91
N VAL A 383 30.39 -25.13 28.68
CA VAL A 383 30.32 -24.03 29.66
C VAL A 383 29.60 -24.49 30.92
N ALA A 384 28.46 -25.16 30.77
CA ALA A 384 27.69 -25.70 31.89
C ALA A 384 28.52 -26.73 32.69
N ALA A 385 29.14 -27.72 32.03
CA ALA A 385 29.95 -28.74 32.71
C ALA A 385 31.06 -28.12 33.56
N ARG A 386 31.77 -27.11 33.03
CA ARG A 386 32.83 -26.40 33.76
C ARG A 386 32.30 -25.69 35.00
N LEU A 387 31.19 -24.95 34.86
CA LEU A 387 30.59 -24.15 35.94
C LEU A 387 29.98 -25.09 37.02
N LEU A 388 29.28 -26.15 36.60
CA LEU A 388 28.71 -27.15 37.51
C LEU A 388 29.77 -27.84 38.36
N ALA A 389 30.89 -28.24 37.73
CA ALA A 389 32.03 -28.82 38.44
C ALA A 389 32.61 -27.84 39.47
N LEU A 390 32.77 -26.56 39.13
CA LEU A 390 33.28 -25.54 40.02
C LEU A 390 32.38 -25.34 41.27
N HIS A 391 31.05 -25.37 41.07
CA HIS A 391 30.08 -25.14 42.15
C HIS A 391 29.57 -26.46 42.81
N HIS A 392 30.02 -27.61 42.37
CA HIS A 392 29.61 -28.94 42.89
C HIS A 392 28.07 -29.16 42.82
N VAL A 393 27.46 -28.71 41.74
CA VAL A 393 26.03 -28.85 41.45
C VAL A 393 25.80 -29.93 40.38
N SER A 394 24.74 -30.73 40.52
CA SER A 394 24.39 -31.77 39.55
C SER A 394 23.82 -31.18 38.25
N ALA A 395 24.11 -31.79 37.11
CA ALA A 395 23.53 -31.44 35.84
C ALA A 395 21.99 -31.50 35.87
N SER A 396 21.39 -32.43 36.61
CA SER A 396 19.94 -32.57 36.77
C SER A 396 19.25 -31.37 37.46
N GLN A 397 20.05 -30.49 38.08
CA GLN A 397 19.54 -29.30 38.75
C GLN A 397 19.59 -28.04 37.87
N ILE A 398 20.09 -28.15 36.65
CA ILE A 398 20.03 -27.08 35.63
C ILE A 398 19.28 -27.59 34.42
N ALA A 399 18.14 -26.99 34.15
CA ALA A 399 17.33 -27.23 32.98
C ALA A 399 17.57 -26.14 31.93
N PHE A 400 17.40 -26.48 30.67
CA PHE A 400 17.54 -25.54 29.57
C PHE A 400 16.21 -25.38 28.85
N GLU A 401 15.79 -24.13 28.67
CA GLU A 401 14.57 -23.78 27.95
C GLU A 401 14.89 -23.32 26.53
N VAL A 402 14.18 -23.84 25.55
CA VAL A 402 14.33 -23.51 24.13
C VAL A 402 12.99 -23.10 23.59
N THR A 403 12.90 -21.94 22.95
CA THR A 403 11.67 -21.50 22.30
C THR A 403 11.41 -22.31 21.03
N GLU A 404 10.15 -22.50 20.68
CA GLU A 404 9.74 -23.15 19.42
C GLU A 404 10.44 -22.52 18.20
N ARG A 405 10.54 -21.18 18.16
CA ARG A 405 11.20 -20.44 17.07
C ARG A 405 12.73 -20.58 17.05
N GLY A 406 13.33 -20.98 18.14
CA GLY A 406 14.77 -21.18 18.27
C GLY A 406 15.31 -22.43 17.55
N LEU A 407 14.44 -23.34 17.13
CA LEU A 407 14.79 -24.62 16.51
C LEU A 407 14.88 -24.49 14.97
N ILE A 408 15.82 -23.66 14.48
CA ILE A 408 15.97 -23.32 13.05
C ILE A 408 16.40 -24.54 12.20
N ASP A 409 17.33 -25.36 12.70
CA ASP A 409 17.79 -26.61 12.09
C ASP A 409 17.54 -27.73 13.09
N VAL A 410 16.48 -28.49 12.87
CA VAL A 410 15.99 -29.50 13.78
C VAL A 410 17.00 -30.64 13.97
N VAL A 411 17.79 -30.98 12.95
CA VAL A 411 18.78 -32.08 13.05
C VAL A 411 19.93 -31.68 13.95
N VAL A 412 20.52 -30.51 13.73
CA VAL A 412 21.62 -29.99 14.55
C VAL A 412 21.14 -29.69 15.98
N ALA A 413 19.96 -29.10 16.14
CA ALA A 413 19.36 -28.86 17.44
C ALA A 413 19.16 -30.15 18.22
N ARG A 414 18.57 -31.18 17.58
CA ARG A 414 18.31 -32.47 18.20
C ARG A 414 19.59 -33.09 18.77
N ASP A 415 20.68 -33.14 18.00
CA ASP A 415 21.93 -33.76 18.42
C ASP A 415 22.56 -33.02 19.61
N ASN A 416 22.52 -31.68 19.62
CA ASN A 416 23.01 -30.86 20.73
C ASN A 416 22.16 -31.02 21.99
N LEU A 417 20.81 -31.00 21.85
CA LEU A 417 19.89 -31.21 22.96
C LEU A 417 20.01 -32.62 23.54
N GLN A 418 20.19 -33.64 22.69
CA GLN A 418 20.44 -35.01 23.12
C GLN A 418 21.76 -35.13 23.94
N ALA A 419 22.79 -34.39 23.53
CA ALA A 419 24.06 -34.36 24.29
C ALA A 419 23.87 -33.72 25.67
N LEU A 420 23.05 -32.64 25.80
CA LEU A 420 22.72 -32.03 27.10
C LEU A 420 21.95 -33.02 28.00
N ARG A 421 20.96 -33.73 27.45
CA ARG A 421 20.19 -34.74 28.19
C ARG A 421 21.06 -35.93 28.63
N ALA A 422 21.99 -36.38 27.79
CA ALA A 422 22.89 -37.48 28.10
C ALA A 422 23.80 -37.20 29.32
N VAL A 423 24.11 -35.91 29.58
CA VAL A 423 24.84 -35.46 30.77
C VAL A 423 23.94 -35.35 32.00
N GLY A 424 22.61 -35.34 31.80
CA GLY A 424 21.61 -35.28 32.87
C GLY A 424 20.84 -33.96 32.97
N HIS A 425 21.05 -32.99 32.09
CA HIS A 425 20.21 -31.79 32.00
C HIS A 425 18.82 -32.13 31.50
N GLN A 426 17.83 -31.42 31.98
CA GLN A 426 16.47 -31.42 31.41
C GLN A 426 16.36 -30.37 30.33
N VAL A 427 15.60 -30.67 29.29
CA VAL A 427 15.31 -29.76 28.19
C VAL A 427 13.80 -29.49 28.16
N LEU A 428 13.43 -28.20 28.18
CA LEU A 428 12.07 -27.73 28.16
C LEU A 428 11.82 -26.98 26.85
N ILE A 429 10.62 -27.14 26.28
CA ILE A 429 10.16 -26.29 25.17
C ILE A 429 9.34 -25.15 25.79
N ASP A 430 9.68 -23.94 25.42
CA ASP A 430 9.06 -22.71 25.88
C ASP A 430 8.16 -22.08 24.81
N ASP A 431 7.18 -21.26 25.24
CA ASP A 431 6.22 -20.55 24.38
C ASP A 431 5.45 -21.44 23.40
N PHE A 432 5.17 -22.71 23.78
CA PHE A 432 4.56 -23.66 22.86
C PHE A 432 3.14 -23.27 22.44
N GLY A 433 2.89 -23.32 21.12
CA GLY A 433 1.61 -22.99 20.50
C GLY A 433 1.56 -21.61 19.87
N THR A 434 2.60 -20.80 20.04
CA THR A 434 2.70 -19.46 19.41
C THR A 434 3.47 -19.48 18.07
N GLY A 435 4.03 -20.62 17.67
CA GLY A 435 4.90 -20.78 16.52
C GLY A 435 4.45 -21.84 15.51
N TYR A 436 5.40 -22.35 14.73
CA TYR A 436 5.20 -23.23 13.57
C TYR A 436 5.65 -24.68 13.78
N CYS A 437 5.90 -25.11 15.01
CA CYS A 437 6.34 -26.48 15.24
C CYS A 437 5.22 -27.47 14.94
N SER A 438 5.40 -28.29 13.92
CA SER A 438 4.46 -29.38 13.69
C SER A 438 4.60 -30.45 14.77
N LEU A 439 3.51 -31.12 15.11
CA LEU A 439 3.48 -32.24 16.04
C LEU A 439 4.55 -33.31 15.69
N ALA A 440 4.80 -33.49 14.40
CA ALA A 440 5.83 -34.42 13.91
C ALA A 440 7.24 -34.03 14.33
N TYR A 441 7.56 -32.74 14.44
CA TYR A 441 8.86 -32.28 14.92
C TYR A 441 8.99 -32.48 16.44
N LEU A 442 7.96 -32.16 17.21
CA LEU A 442 7.98 -32.35 18.64
C LEU A 442 8.27 -33.83 19.03
N GLN A 443 7.70 -34.78 18.29
CA GLN A 443 7.95 -36.22 18.49
C GLN A 443 9.41 -36.63 18.30
N THR A 444 10.18 -35.89 17.52
CA THR A 444 11.57 -36.21 17.21
C THR A 444 12.57 -35.47 18.10
N LEU A 445 12.12 -34.48 18.84
CA LEU A 445 12.99 -33.69 19.71
C LEU A 445 13.21 -34.36 21.07
N PRO A 446 14.45 -34.40 21.58
CA PRO A 446 14.78 -34.96 22.88
C PRO A 446 14.46 -33.93 24.00
N VAL A 447 13.19 -33.83 24.36
CA VAL A 447 12.69 -32.88 25.35
C VAL A 447 11.99 -33.61 26.50
N ASP A 448 11.95 -33.00 27.68
CA ASP A 448 11.43 -33.59 28.91
C ASP A 448 10.14 -32.91 29.38
N CYS A 449 9.94 -31.67 29.00
CA CYS A 449 8.82 -30.85 29.50
C CYS A 449 8.39 -29.82 28.44
N LEU A 450 7.11 -29.48 28.50
CA LEU A 450 6.50 -28.46 27.64
C LEU A 450 5.92 -27.37 28.52
N LYS A 451 6.24 -26.10 28.21
CA LYS A 451 5.68 -24.93 28.88
C LYS A 451 4.53 -24.38 28.02
N ILE A 452 3.36 -24.20 28.61
CA ILE A 452 2.19 -23.62 27.97
C ILE A 452 2.19 -22.13 28.24
N ASP A 453 2.23 -21.34 27.17
CA ASP A 453 2.26 -19.88 27.24
C ASP A 453 1.02 -19.30 27.93
N LYS A 454 1.23 -18.18 28.66
CA LYS A 454 0.20 -17.43 29.39
C LYS A 454 -1.04 -17.14 28.55
N ALA A 455 -0.90 -16.81 27.26
CA ALA A 455 -2.04 -16.47 26.40
C ALA A 455 -3.09 -17.59 26.31
N PHE A 456 -2.66 -18.86 26.43
CA PHE A 456 -3.58 -20.00 26.46
C PHE A 456 -4.17 -20.25 27.85
N ILE A 457 -3.44 -19.89 28.91
CA ILE A 457 -3.91 -20.01 30.28
C ILE A 457 -4.93 -18.90 30.62
N ASP A 458 -4.73 -17.70 30.13
CA ASP A 458 -5.69 -16.58 30.28
C ASP A 458 -7.03 -16.88 29.59
N ALA A 459 -7.04 -17.69 28.54
CA ALA A 459 -8.25 -18.10 27.83
C ALA A 459 -9.05 -19.22 28.53
N LEU A 460 -8.46 -19.89 29.54
CA LEU A 460 -9.12 -20.96 30.27
C LEU A 460 -10.30 -20.44 31.10
N GLY A 461 -11.46 -21.07 30.98
CA GLY A 461 -12.66 -20.73 31.76
C GLY A 461 -13.47 -19.57 31.17
N HIS A 462 -13.09 -19.03 30.03
CA HIS A 462 -13.86 -18.02 29.30
C HIS A 462 -14.49 -18.62 28.02
N ASP A 463 -15.66 -18.10 27.60
CA ASP A 463 -16.33 -18.49 26.34
C ASP A 463 -15.59 -17.94 25.08
N ALA A 464 -14.29 -18.10 25.03
CA ALA A 464 -13.47 -17.66 23.93
C ALA A 464 -13.14 -18.84 22.98
N ALA A 465 -13.00 -18.58 21.70
CA ALA A 465 -12.61 -19.60 20.71
C ALA A 465 -11.26 -20.28 21.03
N SER A 466 -10.40 -19.63 21.82
CA SER A 466 -9.11 -20.13 22.30
C SER A 466 -9.17 -20.98 23.57
N SER A 467 -10.32 -21.02 24.26
CA SER A 467 -10.47 -21.78 25.51
C SER A 467 -10.22 -23.29 25.36
N GLY A 468 -10.46 -23.84 24.18
CA GLY A 468 -10.21 -25.25 23.86
C GLY A 468 -8.76 -25.62 23.56
N VAL A 469 -7.84 -24.64 23.35
CA VAL A 469 -6.47 -24.91 22.89
C VAL A 469 -5.60 -25.51 23.99
N ALA A 470 -5.59 -24.94 25.19
CA ALA A 470 -4.79 -25.43 26.31
C ALA A 470 -5.09 -26.91 26.67
N PRO A 471 -6.34 -27.36 26.77
CA PRO A 471 -6.63 -28.79 26.98
C PRO A 471 -6.13 -29.70 25.86
N HIS A 472 -6.10 -29.23 24.61
CA HIS A 472 -5.53 -30.01 23.50
C HIS A 472 -4.01 -30.12 23.61
N ILE A 473 -3.31 -29.03 23.96
CA ILE A 473 -1.87 -29.04 24.21
C ILE A 473 -1.51 -29.99 25.37
N ILE A 474 -2.27 -29.96 26.45
CA ILE A 474 -2.06 -30.83 27.62
C ILE A 474 -2.19 -32.32 27.21
N ARG A 475 -3.27 -32.70 26.53
CA ARG A 475 -3.48 -34.07 26.06
C ARG A 475 -2.38 -34.53 25.10
N MET A 476 -1.95 -33.66 24.22
CA MET A 476 -0.84 -33.92 23.30
C MET A 476 0.48 -34.14 24.06
N ALA A 477 0.82 -33.28 25.02
CA ALA A 477 2.03 -33.43 25.84
C ALA A 477 2.02 -34.77 26.61
N HIS A 478 0.88 -35.15 27.19
CA HIS A 478 0.72 -36.44 27.87
C HIS A 478 0.88 -37.64 26.91
N ALA A 479 0.31 -37.55 25.69
CA ALA A 479 0.49 -38.61 24.68
C ALA A 479 1.97 -38.79 24.26
N LEU A 480 2.76 -37.72 24.36
CA LEU A 480 4.20 -37.71 24.13
C LEU A 480 5.03 -38.01 25.39
N GLN A 481 4.39 -38.32 26.51
CA GLN A 481 5.03 -38.57 27.80
C GLN A 481 5.86 -37.37 28.32
N LEU A 482 5.47 -36.14 27.93
CA LEU A 482 6.11 -34.92 28.40
C LEU A 482 5.42 -34.41 29.66
N ARG A 483 6.21 -33.87 30.57
CA ARG A 483 5.68 -33.09 31.69
C ARG A 483 5.22 -31.74 31.19
N VAL A 484 4.27 -31.13 31.90
CA VAL A 484 3.69 -29.85 31.52
C VAL A 484 3.90 -28.83 32.62
N ILE A 485 4.33 -27.63 32.23
CA ILE A 485 4.35 -26.43 33.07
C ILE A 485 3.36 -25.44 32.48
N ALA A 486 2.44 -24.91 33.27
CA ALA A 486 1.56 -23.82 32.86
C ALA A 486 2.12 -22.50 33.34
N GLU A 487 2.16 -21.52 32.44
CA GLU A 487 2.69 -20.19 32.71
C GLU A 487 1.59 -19.16 32.94
N GLY A 488 1.91 -18.10 33.68
CA GLY A 488 1.01 -16.97 33.87
C GLY A 488 -0.24 -17.27 34.69
N ILE A 489 -0.20 -18.27 35.58
CA ILE A 489 -1.32 -18.57 36.47
C ILE A 489 -1.52 -17.40 37.42
N GLU A 490 -2.68 -16.75 37.39
CA GLU A 490 -3.01 -15.59 38.22
C GLU A 490 -4.11 -15.90 39.23
N TYR A 491 -4.98 -16.89 38.91
CA TYR A 491 -6.16 -17.21 39.73
C TYR A 491 -6.14 -18.65 40.23
N GLU A 492 -6.71 -18.88 41.39
CA GLU A 492 -6.78 -20.21 42.03
C GLU A 492 -7.58 -21.20 41.17
N ASP A 493 -8.67 -20.74 40.56
CA ASP A 493 -9.51 -21.58 39.68
C ASP A 493 -8.75 -22.10 38.47
N GLN A 494 -7.84 -21.29 37.90
CA GLN A 494 -6.94 -21.73 36.83
C GLN A 494 -6.03 -22.88 37.33
N ALA A 495 -5.42 -22.71 38.51
CA ALA A 495 -4.54 -23.71 39.10
C ALA A 495 -5.27 -25.03 39.39
N LEU A 496 -6.50 -24.97 39.91
CA LEU A 496 -7.34 -26.14 40.19
C LEU A 496 -7.73 -26.85 38.90
N LEU A 497 -8.16 -26.11 37.89
CA LEU A 497 -8.52 -26.68 36.58
C LEU A 497 -7.31 -27.36 35.93
N LEU A 498 -6.15 -26.68 35.88
CA LEU A 498 -4.92 -27.24 35.33
C LEU A 498 -4.47 -28.51 36.05
N ASN A 499 -4.59 -28.54 37.38
CA ASN A 499 -4.29 -29.73 38.17
C ASN A 499 -5.26 -30.87 37.86
N SER A 500 -6.55 -30.61 37.65
CA SER A 500 -7.53 -31.63 37.26
C SER A 500 -7.30 -32.17 35.85
N GLU A 501 -6.74 -31.39 34.94
CA GLU A 501 -6.30 -31.78 33.60
C GLU A 501 -4.96 -32.52 33.59
N GLY A 502 -4.34 -32.72 34.78
CA GLY A 502 -3.09 -33.46 34.94
C GLY A 502 -1.81 -32.66 34.67
N VAL A 503 -1.88 -31.32 34.65
CA VAL A 503 -0.69 -30.47 34.53
C VAL A 503 0.19 -30.63 35.78
N ASN A 504 1.48 -30.89 35.56
CA ASN A 504 2.40 -31.21 36.65
C ASN A 504 2.83 -29.96 37.44
N TYR A 505 3.17 -28.90 36.74
CA TYR A 505 3.78 -27.71 37.35
C TYR A 505 3.10 -26.43 36.86
N GLY A 506 3.26 -25.36 37.63
CA GLY A 506 2.77 -24.05 37.29
C GLY A 506 3.65 -22.94 37.81
N GLN A 507 3.69 -21.85 37.09
CA GLN A 507 4.29 -20.58 37.51
C GLN A 507 3.35 -19.42 37.20
N GLY A 508 3.41 -18.34 37.96
CA GLY A 508 2.57 -17.18 37.74
C GLY A 508 2.41 -16.34 39.03
N TRP A 509 1.67 -15.25 38.89
CA TRP A 509 1.49 -14.29 39.98
C TRP A 509 0.63 -14.83 41.12
N LEU A 510 -0.17 -15.83 40.89
CA LEU A 510 -0.85 -16.57 41.96
C LEU A 510 0.15 -17.07 43.02
N PHE A 511 1.32 -17.52 42.59
CA PHE A 511 2.33 -18.09 43.49
C PHE A 511 3.35 -17.06 43.94
N ALA A 512 4.01 -16.40 42.97
CA ALA A 512 4.96 -15.34 43.26
C ALA A 512 5.35 -14.57 42.00
N HIS A 513 5.70 -13.29 42.15
CA HIS A 513 6.44 -12.54 41.15
C HIS A 513 7.90 -13.01 41.05
N PRO A 514 8.66 -12.66 40.00
CA PRO A 514 10.10 -12.94 39.94
C PRO A 514 10.82 -12.36 41.17
N LEU A 515 11.54 -13.21 41.90
CA LEU A 515 12.19 -12.95 43.20
C LEU A 515 13.70 -12.70 43.04
N SER A 516 14.29 -11.94 43.92
CA SER A 516 15.74 -11.92 44.09
C SER A 516 16.24 -13.29 44.61
N ALA A 517 17.52 -13.59 44.41
CA ALA A 517 18.12 -14.83 44.94
C ALA A 517 17.86 -15.04 46.45
N ARG A 518 17.98 -13.98 47.25
CA ARG A 518 17.73 -14.02 48.70
C ARG A 518 16.28 -14.41 49.01
N GLN A 519 15.32 -13.76 48.35
CA GLN A 519 13.89 -14.05 48.56
C GLN A 519 13.53 -15.46 48.11
N PHE A 520 14.12 -15.95 46.98
CA PHE A 520 13.91 -17.30 46.53
C PHE A 520 14.48 -18.35 47.51
N VAL A 521 15.68 -18.13 48.02
CA VAL A 521 16.26 -18.98 49.10
C VAL A 521 15.35 -19.02 50.31
N GLU A 522 14.85 -17.86 50.78
CA GLU A 522 13.92 -17.78 51.91
C GLU A 522 12.61 -18.54 51.65
N LEU A 523 12.06 -18.44 50.44
CA LEU A 523 10.85 -19.18 50.03
C LEU A 523 11.04 -20.69 50.16
N VAL A 524 12.13 -21.21 49.58
CA VAL A 524 12.42 -22.65 49.55
C VAL A 524 12.75 -23.21 50.95
N THR A 525 13.55 -22.48 51.74
CA THR A 525 14.00 -22.95 53.07
C THR A 525 12.90 -22.86 54.13
N ARG A 526 12.01 -21.87 54.09
CA ARG A 526 10.92 -21.75 55.05
C ARG A 526 9.76 -22.71 54.77
N GLY A 527 9.80 -23.43 53.64
CA GLY A 527 8.78 -24.43 53.27
C GLY A 527 7.36 -23.84 53.26
N ARG A 528 7.20 -22.55 52.91
CA ARG A 528 5.89 -21.93 52.84
C ARG A 528 5.05 -22.62 51.80
N ARG A 529 4.11 -23.48 52.25
CA ARG A 529 2.92 -23.81 51.46
C ARG A 529 2.17 -22.50 51.32
N LEU A 530 2.13 -21.92 50.13
CA LEU A 530 1.31 -20.74 49.88
C LEU A 530 -0.15 -21.18 50.01
N GLY A 531 -0.74 -20.84 51.16
CA GLY A 531 -2.19 -20.90 51.33
C GLY A 531 -2.84 -19.84 50.44
N PRO A 532 -4.14 -19.96 50.09
CA PRO A 532 -4.84 -19.01 49.25
C PRO A 532 -4.67 -17.59 49.82
N ARG A 533 -4.14 -16.68 48.99
CA ARG A 533 -4.02 -15.25 49.33
C ARG A 533 -5.43 -14.67 49.41
N ARG A 534 -5.84 -14.14 50.54
CA ARG A 534 -7.05 -13.32 50.67
C ARG A 534 -6.85 -12.04 49.90
N ILE A 535 -7.88 -11.66 49.14
CA ILE A 535 -7.92 -10.50 48.21
C ILE A 535 -7.81 -9.14 48.97
N ASP A 536 -7.67 -9.14 50.31
CA ASP A 536 -7.85 -7.95 51.14
C ASP A 536 -6.54 -7.22 51.53
N ASP A 537 -5.38 -7.57 50.96
CA ASP A 537 -4.09 -7.02 51.43
C ASP A 537 -3.44 -5.98 50.47
N GLU A 538 -4.20 -5.30 49.60
CA GLU A 538 -3.76 -4.08 48.91
C GLU A 538 -4.88 -3.02 48.95
N ALA A 539 -4.87 -2.18 49.99
CA ALA A 539 -5.50 -0.87 50.05
C ALA A 539 -4.40 0.21 50.15
#